data_8032d3b12ba8829919a7d838e1945f6d
#
_entry.id   8032d3b12ba8829919a7d838e1945f6d
#
_cell.length_a   1.000
_cell.length_b   1.000
_cell.length_c   1.000
_cell.angle_alpha   90.00
_cell.angle_beta   90.00
_cell.angle_gamma   90.00
#
_symmetry.space_group_name_H-M   'P 1'
#
loop_
_entity.id
_entity.type
_entity.pdbx_description
1 polymer ?
#
loop_
_entity_poly.entity_id
_entity_poly.type
_entity_poly.pdbx_seq_one_letter_code
_entity_poly.pdbx_strand_id
1 'polypeptide(L)'
;MIFKKSICPVCKKAYVDRPAVYNHMESQHRDEIPDGIPADQYFYDITHKYTKPKGCCICHKETQWNTKTHKYARLCGREECNKEVRRIFHERMMKKYHTDNLATNPEHQKKMLHGRSISGTYEFEDGGKIDYVGSYELDFLRYCENVMSLKSTDILGPSPHTYYYSYDGTKHFYIPDFFIPDLNLEIEIKDGGDNPNMHHKIQDVDKVKETLKDRVLLKQRDYHYIKIVNKKYDNFNKLFRKLSQDDLNDSERFSKIKIISK
;
A
#
# COMPACT_ATOMS: atom_id res chain seq x y z
N MET A 1 -20.85 -22.42 -1.64
CA MET A 1 -19.41 -22.55 -1.29
C MET A 1 -19.14 -23.97 -0.84
N ILE A 2 -18.29 -24.72 -1.52
CA ILE A 2 -17.89 -26.07 -1.08
C ILE A 2 -16.77 -25.87 -0.07
N PHE A 3 -17.06 -26.02 1.22
CA PHE A 3 -16.03 -25.98 2.27
C PHE A 3 -15.11 -27.19 2.12
N LYS A 4 -13.83 -26.92 1.85
CA LYS A 4 -12.81 -27.96 1.71
C LYS A 4 -12.56 -28.56 3.10
N LYS A 5 -13.14 -29.74 3.38
CA LYS A 5 -12.94 -30.45 4.65
C LYS A 5 -11.47 -30.81 4.86
N SER A 6 -10.99 -30.67 6.07
CA SER A 6 -9.65 -31.14 6.48
C SER A 6 -9.75 -32.55 7.06
N ILE A 7 -8.82 -33.42 6.72
CA ILE A 7 -8.85 -34.85 7.09
C ILE A 7 -7.71 -35.15 8.06
N CYS A 8 -8.01 -35.81 9.19
CA CYS A 8 -6.99 -36.28 10.10
C CYS A 8 -6.08 -37.30 9.38
N PRO A 9 -4.77 -37.10 9.36
CA PRO A 9 -3.84 -37.99 8.66
C PRO A 9 -3.75 -39.39 9.33
N VAL A 10 -4.09 -39.48 10.62
CA VAL A 10 -4.02 -40.67 11.42
C VAL A 10 -5.31 -41.54 11.21
N CYS A 11 -6.44 -41.08 11.69
CA CYS A 11 -7.70 -41.86 11.67
C CYS A 11 -8.60 -41.58 10.46
N LYS A 12 -8.22 -40.70 9.54
CA LYS A 12 -8.95 -40.34 8.30
C LYS A 12 -10.29 -39.65 8.52
N LYS A 13 -10.64 -39.27 9.74
CA LYS A 13 -11.88 -38.52 10.06
C LYS A 13 -11.82 -37.12 9.48
N ALA A 14 -12.94 -36.65 8.91
CA ALA A 14 -13.05 -35.36 8.27
C ALA A 14 -13.58 -34.27 9.24
N TYR A 15 -13.02 -33.07 9.17
CA TYR A 15 -13.34 -31.92 10.00
C TYR A 15 -13.62 -30.69 9.13
N VAL A 16 -14.27 -29.68 9.72
CA VAL A 16 -14.65 -28.44 9.01
C VAL A 16 -13.44 -27.61 8.59
N ASP A 17 -12.37 -27.63 9.38
CA ASP A 17 -11.14 -26.85 9.14
C ASP A 17 -9.91 -27.54 9.75
N ARG A 18 -8.73 -26.95 9.56
CA ARG A 18 -7.46 -27.45 10.10
C ARG A 18 -7.37 -27.32 11.64
N PRO A 19 -7.76 -26.19 12.28
CA PRO A 19 -7.75 -26.08 13.73
C PRO A 19 -8.53 -27.22 14.42
N ALA A 20 -9.69 -27.60 13.88
CA ALA A 20 -10.45 -28.72 14.41
C ALA A 20 -9.71 -30.06 14.30
N VAL A 21 -8.93 -30.25 13.23
CA VAL A 21 -8.05 -31.44 13.11
C VAL A 21 -6.92 -31.39 14.13
N TYR A 22 -6.29 -30.25 14.37
CA TYR A 22 -5.20 -30.12 15.35
C TYR A 22 -5.70 -30.45 16.78
N ASN A 23 -6.84 -29.88 17.17
CA ASN A 23 -7.46 -30.16 18.46
C ASN A 23 -7.83 -31.65 18.61
N HIS A 24 -8.36 -32.26 17.54
CA HIS A 24 -8.64 -33.68 17.52
C HIS A 24 -7.37 -34.53 17.67
N MET A 25 -6.31 -34.19 16.96
CA MET A 25 -5.03 -34.90 17.04
C MET A 25 -4.42 -34.77 18.44
N GLU A 26 -4.47 -33.59 19.04
CA GLU A 26 -3.97 -33.35 20.39
C GLU A 26 -4.74 -34.15 21.43
N SER A 27 -6.07 -34.32 21.27
CA SER A 27 -6.95 -35.01 22.24
C SER A 27 -7.04 -36.52 22.03
N GLN A 28 -6.93 -36.99 20.79
CA GLN A 28 -7.22 -38.43 20.46
C GLN A 28 -6.01 -39.20 19.91
N HIS A 29 -4.94 -38.51 19.53
CA HIS A 29 -3.75 -39.11 18.91
C HIS A 29 -2.45 -38.56 19.52
N ARG A 30 -2.51 -38.06 20.75
CA ARG A 30 -1.34 -37.48 21.42
C ARG A 30 -0.17 -38.48 21.50
N ASP A 31 -0.48 -39.74 21.74
CA ASP A 31 0.52 -40.81 21.86
C ASP A 31 1.23 -41.11 20.52
N GLU A 32 0.63 -40.72 19.40
CA GLU A 32 1.20 -40.87 18.07
C GLU A 32 2.06 -39.67 17.63
N ILE A 33 1.95 -38.55 18.36
CA ILE A 33 2.71 -37.32 18.11
C ILE A 33 4.01 -37.39 18.91
N PRO A 34 5.19 -37.28 18.27
CA PRO A 34 6.46 -37.28 18.98
C PRO A 34 6.53 -36.19 20.07
N ASP A 35 7.23 -36.50 21.17
CA ASP A 35 7.40 -35.56 22.27
C ASP A 35 7.99 -34.24 21.82
N GLY A 36 7.44 -33.13 22.33
CA GLY A 36 7.90 -31.78 22.00
C GLY A 36 7.44 -31.23 20.64
N ILE A 37 6.74 -32.04 19.82
CA ILE A 37 6.18 -31.60 18.54
C ILE A 37 4.71 -31.21 18.73
N PRO A 38 4.29 -29.97 18.34
CA PRO A 38 2.88 -29.58 18.32
C PRO A 38 2.05 -30.35 17.28
N ALA A 39 0.77 -30.57 17.54
CA ALA A 39 -0.12 -31.32 16.66
C ALA A 39 -0.23 -30.71 15.23
N ASP A 40 -0.20 -29.40 15.12
CA ASP A 40 -0.22 -28.66 13.85
C ASP A 40 1.06 -28.88 13.04
N GLN A 41 2.22 -28.93 13.70
CA GLN A 41 3.51 -29.26 13.07
C GLN A 41 3.50 -30.72 12.58
N TYR A 42 3.08 -31.67 13.42
CA TYR A 42 3.00 -33.08 13.06
C TYR A 42 2.04 -33.31 11.89
N PHE A 43 0.88 -32.65 11.91
CA PHE A 43 -0.07 -32.66 10.79
C PHE A 43 0.59 -32.15 9.50
N TYR A 44 1.33 -31.05 9.57
CA TYR A 44 2.05 -30.48 8.43
C TYR A 44 3.07 -31.46 7.86
N ASP A 45 3.87 -32.05 8.72
CA ASP A 45 4.96 -32.97 8.33
C ASP A 45 4.42 -34.22 7.64
N ILE A 46 3.36 -34.84 8.19
CA ILE A 46 2.73 -35.98 7.55
C ILE A 46 2.09 -35.61 6.21
N THR A 47 1.34 -34.53 6.17
CA THR A 47 0.60 -34.14 4.96
C THR A 47 1.51 -33.70 3.82
N HIS A 48 2.70 -33.15 4.15
CA HIS A 48 3.70 -32.73 3.17
C HIS A 48 4.83 -33.75 2.99
N LYS A 49 4.77 -34.90 3.65
CA LYS A 49 5.79 -35.95 3.64
C LYS A 49 7.18 -35.46 4.05
N TYR A 50 7.24 -34.49 4.97
CA TYR A 50 8.49 -33.99 5.52
C TYR A 50 8.99 -34.93 6.64
N THR A 51 10.14 -35.53 6.42
CA THR A 51 10.84 -36.33 7.43
C THR A 51 11.80 -35.51 8.28
N LYS A 52 12.08 -34.26 7.90
CA LYS A 52 12.95 -33.32 8.61
C LYS A 52 12.44 -31.87 8.42
N PRO A 53 12.70 -30.98 9.38
CA PRO A 53 12.42 -29.57 9.23
C PRO A 53 13.01 -29.01 7.93
N LYS A 54 12.27 -28.17 7.25
CA LYS A 54 12.72 -27.50 6.04
C LYS A 54 13.86 -26.55 6.38
N GLY A 55 15.00 -26.72 5.72
CA GLY A 55 16.18 -25.90 5.98
C GLY A 55 16.03 -24.42 5.52
N CYS A 56 16.85 -23.57 6.10
CA CYS A 56 17.00 -22.17 5.70
C CYS A 56 17.32 -22.08 4.20
N CYS A 57 16.60 -21.22 3.47
CA CYS A 57 16.77 -21.08 2.02
C CYS A 57 18.15 -20.50 1.61
N ILE A 58 18.95 -20.04 2.56
CA ILE A 58 20.31 -19.52 2.32
C ILE A 58 21.39 -20.53 2.75
N CYS A 59 21.34 -20.97 4.00
CA CYS A 59 22.43 -21.79 4.58
C CYS A 59 22.06 -23.23 4.83
N HIS A 60 20.82 -23.63 4.50
CA HIS A 60 20.25 -24.97 4.65
C HIS A 60 20.24 -25.54 6.08
N LYS A 61 20.60 -24.75 7.11
CA LYS A 61 20.43 -25.15 8.50
C LYS A 61 18.96 -25.23 8.87
N GLU A 62 18.63 -26.06 9.85
CA GLU A 62 17.26 -26.25 10.32
C GLU A 62 16.60 -24.91 10.70
N THR A 63 15.30 -24.82 10.43
CA THR A 63 14.47 -23.64 10.74
C THR A 63 13.41 -24.03 11.74
N GLN A 64 13.01 -23.04 12.56
CA GLN A 64 12.00 -23.24 13.58
C GLN A 64 10.59 -23.35 13.00
N TRP A 65 9.74 -24.10 13.68
CA TRP A 65 8.30 -24.11 13.45
C TRP A 65 7.67 -22.80 13.94
N ASN A 66 6.79 -22.24 13.14
CA ASN A 66 6.05 -21.04 13.51
C ASN A 66 4.58 -21.43 13.76
N THR A 67 4.16 -21.43 15.02
CA THR A 67 2.82 -21.82 15.46
C THR A 67 1.73 -20.85 14.99
N LYS A 68 2.06 -19.58 14.72
CA LYS A 68 1.10 -18.59 14.21
C LYS A 68 0.76 -18.81 12.73
N THR A 69 1.74 -19.21 11.94
CA THR A 69 1.56 -19.42 10.49
C THR A 69 1.39 -20.87 10.12
N HIS A 70 1.57 -21.79 11.07
CA HIS A 70 1.54 -23.26 10.89
C HIS A 70 2.46 -23.72 9.74
N LYS A 71 3.70 -23.21 9.74
CA LYS A 71 4.75 -23.51 8.75
C LYS A 71 6.13 -23.38 9.36
N TYR A 72 7.10 -24.07 8.76
CA TYR A 72 8.50 -23.81 9.07
C TYR A 72 8.94 -22.43 8.59
N ALA A 73 9.73 -21.74 9.39
CA ALA A 73 10.32 -20.48 9.01
C ALA A 73 11.17 -20.67 7.73
N ARG A 74 11.14 -19.70 6.84
CA ARG A 74 11.95 -19.71 5.62
C ARG A 74 13.44 -19.49 5.89
N LEU A 75 13.75 -18.80 6.99
CA LEU A 75 15.07 -18.40 7.41
C LEU A 75 15.35 -18.90 8.81
N CYS A 76 16.62 -19.19 9.12
CA CYS A 76 17.07 -19.62 10.45
C CYS A 76 17.20 -18.48 11.48
N GLY A 77 16.87 -17.23 11.09
CA GLY A 77 16.94 -16.06 11.95
C GLY A 77 18.31 -15.40 12.07
N ARG A 78 19.40 -16.03 11.57
CA ARG A 78 20.74 -15.44 11.60
C ARG A 78 20.83 -14.20 10.73
N GLU A 79 21.57 -13.20 11.21
CA GLU A 79 21.68 -11.89 10.56
C GLU A 79 22.27 -11.99 9.14
N GLU A 80 23.28 -12.86 8.92
CA GLU A 80 23.89 -13.08 7.61
C GLU A 80 22.86 -13.60 6.59
N CYS A 81 22.00 -14.55 7.01
CA CYS A 81 20.97 -15.08 6.15
C CYS A 81 19.89 -14.04 5.83
N ASN A 82 19.55 -13.20 6.80
CA ASN A 82 18.61 -12.10 6.60
C ASN A 82 19.17 -11.03 5.66
N LYS A 83 20.45 -10.66 5.79
CA LYS A 83 21.15 -9.74 4.89
C LYS A 83 21.18 -10.29 3.46
N GLU A 84 21.54 -11.56 3.31
CA GLU A 84 21.64 -12.20 2.00
C GLU A 84 20.29 -12.28 1.27
N VAL A 85 19.21 -12.62 1.98
CA VAL A 85 17.86 -12.60 1.39
C VAL A 85 17.47 -11.19 0.94
N ARG A 86 17.78 -10.16 1.73
CA ARG A 86 17.51 -8.77 1.33
C ARG A 86 18.31 -8.40 0.08
N ARG A 87 19.60 -8.79 0.01
CA ARG A 87 20.43 -8.56 -1.17
C ARG A 87 19.84 -9.22 -2.42
N ILE A 88 19.50 -10.52 -2.33
CA ILE A 88 18.89 -11.26 -3.45
C ILE A 88 17.55 -10.64 -3.87
N PHE A 89 16.74 -10.21 -2.90
CA PHE A 89 15.48 -9.54 -3.18
C PHE A 89 15.71 -8.22 -3.92
N HIS A 90 16.61 -7.38 -3.42
CA HIS A 90 16.97 -6.11 -4.04
C HIS A 90 17.47 -6.31 -5.48
N GLU A 91 18.38 -7.25 -5.71
CA GLU A 91 18.88 -7.54 -7.06
C GLU A 91 17.77 -7.99 -8.04
N ARG A 92 16.85 -8.84 -7.56
CA ARG A 92 15.69 -9.25 -8.36
C ARG A 92 14.78 -8.07 -8.68
N MET A 93 14.60 -7.17 -7.74
CA MET A 93 13.79 -5.97 -7.92
C MET A 93 14.41 -5.04 -8.94
N MET A 94 15.72 -4.74 -8.79
CA MET A 94 16.46 -3.93 -9.74
C MET A 94 16.47 -4.55 -11.16
N LYS A 95 16.67 -5.86 -11.26
CA LYS A 95 16.66 -6.56 -12.55
C LYS A 95 15.30 -6.53 -13.26
N LYS A 96 14.20 -6.66 -12.50
CA LYS A 96 12.85 -6.81 -13.08
C LYS A 96 12.11 -5.50 -13.25
N TYR A 97 12.30 -4.55 -12.32
CA TYR A 97 11.48 -3.34 -12.22
C TYR A 97 12.31 -2.06 -12.25
N HIS A 98 13.65 -2.17 -12.31
CA HIS A 98 14.60 -1.04 -12.30
C HIS A 98 14.41 -0.10 -11.09
N THR A 99 13.91 -0.63 -9.97
CA THR A 99 13.69 0.10 -8.72
C THR A 99 13.95 -0.80 -7.51
N ASP A 100 14.43 -0.23 -6.44
CA ASP A 100 14.56 -0.87 -5.12
C ASP A 100 13.26 -0.86 -4.31
N ASN A 101 12.30 -0.03 -4.73
CA ASN A 101 11.00 0.10 -4.09
C ASN A 101 9.86 -0.04 -5.11
N LEU A 102 9.17 -1.18 -5.10
CA LEU A 102 8.03 -1.44 -5.99
C LEU A 102 6.92 -0.41 -5.89
N ALA A 103 6.76 0.21 -4.71
CA ALA A 103 5.72 1.20 -4.53
C ALA A 103 6.00 2.52 -5.29
N THR A 104 7.23 2.72 -5.79
CA THR A 104 7.55 3.84 -6.68
C THR A 104 7.39 3.51 -8.16
N ASN A 105 7.11 2.24 -8.49
CA ASN A 105 6.85 1.83 -9.87
C ASN A 105 5.38 2.06 -10.22
N PRO A 106 5.05 2.86 -11.29
CA PRO A 106 3.67 3.23 -11.63
C PRO A 106 2.74 2.03 -11.88
N GLU A 107 3.21 1.00 -12.60
CA GLU A 107 2.39 -0.20 -12.85
C GLU A 107 2.08 -0.98 -11.57
N HIS A 108 3.03 -1.02 -10.64
CA HIS A 108 2.85 -1.70 -9.37
C HIS A 108 1.94 -0.91 -8.45
N GLN A 109 2.07 0.41 -8.41
CA GLN A 109 1.13 1.31 -7.72
C GLN A 109 -0.29 1.07 -8.20
N LYS A 110 -0.51 1.06 -9.51
CA LYS A 110 -1.82 0.79 -10.09
C LYS A 110 -2.42 -0.53 -9.57
N LYS A 111 -1.64 -1.61 -9.53
CA LYS A 111 -2.09 -2.91 -8.99
C LYS A 111 -2.38 -2.88 -7.49
N MET A 112 -1.59 -2.14 -6.71
CA MET A 112 -1.81 -1.98 -5.27
C MET A 112 -3.08 -1.17 -4.98
N LEU A 113 -3.34 -0.14 -5.78
CA LEU A 113 -4.51 0.73 -5.64
C LEU A 113 -5.81 -0.02 -5.93
N HIS A 114 -5.84 -0.83 -6.98
CA HIS A 114 -7.00 -1.67 -7.31
C HIS A 114 -7.36 -2.75 -6.27
N GLY A 115 -6.46 -3.05 -5.34
CA GLY A 115 -6.72 -3.99 -4.23
C GLY A 115 -7.49 -3.39 -3.04
N ARG A 116 -7.79 -2.09 -3.04
CA ARG A 116 -8.53 -1.42 -1.96
C ARG A 116 -10.04 -1.52 -2.19
N SER A 117 -10.81 -1.49 -1.10
CA SER A 117 -12.27 -1.73 -1.11
C SER A 117 -13.08 -0.68 -1.90
N ILE A 118 -12.55 0.54 -2.05
CA ILE A 118 -13.16 1.59 -2.88
C ILE A 118 -12.06 2.08 -3.81
N SER A 119 -11.96 1.45 -4.96
CA SER A 119 -11.04 1.85 -6.02
C SER A 119 -11.70 1.56 -7.36
N GLY A 120 -11.33 2.31 -8.38
CA GLY A 120 -11.85 2.13 -9.71
C GLY A 120 -11.12 2.99 -10.72
N THR A 121 -11.65 3.01 -11.93
CA THR A 121 -11.17 3.85 -13.02
C THR A 121 -12.30 4.81 -13.39
N TYR A 122 -12.03 6.10 -13.34
CA TYR A 122 -12.93 7.14 -13.83
C TYR A 122 -12.67 7.34 -15.32
N GLU A 123 -13.74 7.29 -16.12
CA GLU A 123 -13.70 7.52 -17.56
C GLU A 123 -14.27 8.89 -17.84
N PHE A 124 -13.45 9.78 -18.39
CA PHE A 124 -13.84 11.12 -18.82
C PHE A 124 -14.65 11.08 -20.13
N GLU A 125 -15.42 12.13 -20.39
CA GLU A 125 -16.18 12.27 -21.65
C GLU A 125 -15.29 12.25 -22.91
N ASP A 126 -14.01 12.66 -22.77
CA ASP A 126 -13.01 12.59 -23.85
C ASP A 126 -12.46 11.16 -24.06
N GLY A 127 -12.93 10.16 -23.28
CA GLY A 127 -12.52 8.77 -23.35
C GLY A 127 -11.23 8.43 -22.58
N GLY A 128 -10.57 9.43 -22.01
CA GLY A 128 -9.39 9.19 -21.16
C GLY A 128 -9.77 8.61 -19.80
N LYS A 129 -8.82 7.92 -19.16
CA LYS A 129 -9.08 7.13 -17.94
C LYS A 129 -8.07 7.43 -16.87
N ILE A 130 -8.55 7.68 -15.64
CA ILE A 130 -7.72 7.91 -14.45
C ILE A 130 -8.19 6.99 -13.34
N ASP A 131 -7.24 6.29 -12.71
CA ASP A 131 -7.53 5.42 -11.59
C ASP A 131 -7.65 6.25 -10.30
N TYR A 132 -8.58 5.85 -9.43
CA TYR A 132 -8.83 6.51 -8.14
C TYR A 132 -8.93 5.50 -6.99
N VAL A 133 -8.68 5.98 -5.77
CA VAL A 133 -8.84 5.23 -4.52
C VAL A 133 -9.63 6.06 -3.50
N GLY A 134 -10.84 5.65 -3.27
CA GLY A 134 -11.73 6.34 -2.35
C GLY A 134 -12.74 7.25 -3.04
N SER A 135 -13.84 7.48 -2.34
CA SER A 135 -14.96 8.28 -2.84
C SER A 135 -14.63 9.77 -2.98
N TYR A 136 -13.63 10.26 -2.25
CA TYR A 136 -13.20 11.65 -2.30
C TYR A 136 -12.38 11.95 -3.54
N GLU A 137 -11.50 11.03 -3.95
CA GLU A 137 -10.77 11.15 -5.23
C GLU A 137 -11.71 11.06 -6.43
N LEU A 138 -12.68 10.12 -6.40
CA LEU A 138 -13.72 10.04 -7.45
C LEU A 138 -14.53 11.32 -7.54
N ASP A 139 -14.90 11.91 -6.40
CA ASP A 139 -15.65 13.17 -6.37
C ASP A 139 -14.83 14.33 -6.95
N PHE A 140 -13.53 14.35 -6.66
CA PHE A 140 -12.61 15.34 -7.21
C PHE A 140 -12.49 15.22 -8.74
N LEU A 141 -12.34 14.01 -9.29
CA LEU A 141 -12.30 13.81 -10.74
C LEU A 141 -13.59 14.28 -11.42
N ARG A 142 -14.74 13.95 -10.84
CA ARG A 142 -16.05 14.48 -11.32
C ARG A 142 -16.14 15.99 -11.25
N TYR A 143 -15.59 16.58 -10.19
CA TYR A 143 -15.53 18.03 -10.04
C TYR A 143 -14.64 18.67 -11.10
N CYS A 144 -13.48 18.11 -11.37
CA CYS A 144 -12.56 18.56 -12.41
C CYS A 144 -13.24 18.57 -13.80
N GLU A 145 -13.92 17.50 -14.15
CA GLU A 145 -14.62 17.41 -15.44
C GLU A 145 -15.85 18.31 -15.50
N ASN A 146 -16.81 18.14 -14.58
CA ASN A 146 -18.14 18.74 -14.70
C ASN A 146 -18.19 20.23 -14.32
N VAL A 147 -17.28 20.69 -13.45
CA VAL A 147 -17.27 22.06 -12.94
C VAL A 147 -16.10 22.88 -13.50
N MET A 148 -14.92 22.27 -13.59
CA MET A 148 -13.71 22.96 -14.06
C MET A 148 -13.49 22.78 -15.57
N SER A 149 -14.26 21.87 -16.23
CA SER A 149 -14.14 21.53 -17.65
C SER A 149 -12.75 21.03 -18.04
N LEU A 150 -12.06 20.36 -17.11
CA LEU A 150 -10.77 19.73 -17.36
C LEU A 150 -10.98 18.42 -18.13
N LYS A 151 -10.04 18.12 -19.01
CA LYS A 151 -9.96 16.87 -19.76
C LYS A 151 -9.05 15.87 -19.06
N SER A 152 -9.12 14.63 -19.48
CA SER A 152 -8.23 13.58 -18.96
C SER A 152 -6.75 13.86 -19.20
N THR A 153 -6.40 14.66 -20.20
CA THR A 153 -5.04 15.09 -20.52
C THR A 153 -4.49 16.16 -19.58
N ASP A 154 -5.39 16.89 -18.90
CA ASP A 154 -5.02 18.04 -18.07
C ASP A 154 -4.67 17.65 -16.64
N ILE A 155 -4.94 16.41 -16.25
CA ILE A 155 -4.73 15.89 -14.90
C ILE A 155 -4.10 14.50 -14.92
N LEU A 156 -3.13 14.27 -14.07
CA LEU A 156 -2.48 12.96 -13.88
C LEU A 156 -2.85 12.40 -12.50
N GLY A 157 -3.15 11.13 -12.42
CA GLY A 157 -3.44 10.43 -11.17
C GLY A 157 -2.91 8.99 -11.21
N PRO A 158 -2.10 8.57 -10.23
CA PRO A 158 -1.43 9.41 -9.22
C PRO A 158 -0.41 10.39 -9.80
N SER A 159 0.06 11.35 -8.97
CA SER A 159 1.14 12.25 -9.37
C SER A 159 2.37 11.46 -9.86
N PRO A 160 3.06 11.92 -10.94
CA PRO A 160 4.30 11.28 -11.41
C PRO A 160 5.49 11.52 -10.46
N HIS A 161 5.34 12.36 -9.45
CA HIS A 161 6.43 12.75 -8.55
C HIS A 161 6.39 11.96 -7.25
N THR A 162 7.58 11.58 -6.77
CA THR A 162 7.76 10.91 -5.48
C THR A 162 8.59 11.79 -4.56
N TYR A 163 8.05 12.07 -3.38
CA TYR A 163 8.69 12.88 -2.35
C TYR A 163 9.14 12.00 -1.19
N TYR A 164 10.25 12.36 -0.55
CA TYR A 164 10.80 11.58 0.55
C TYR A 164 10.85 12.41 1.83
N TYR A 165 10.49 11.78 2.95
CA TYR A 165 10.59 12.35 4.28
C TYR A 165 11.16 11.33 5.27
N SER A 166 11.72 11.80 6.39
CA SER A 166 12.22 10.94 7.46
C SER A 166 11.29 11.02 8.65
N TYR A 167 10.95 9.86 9.22
CA TYR A 167 10.20 9.73 10.45
C TYR A 167 10.79 8.59 11.28
N ASP A 168 11.08 8.84 12.57
CA ASP A 168 11.69 7.87 13.49
C ASP A 168 12.93 7.17 12.90
N GLY A 169 13.85 7.96 12.37
CA GLY A 169 15.09 7.47 11.75
C GLY A 169 14.91 6.67 10.44
N THR A 170 13.67 6.50 9.98
CA THR A 170 13.33 5.75 8.77
C THR A 170 12.95 6.69 7.62
N LYS A 171 13.48 6.41 6.43
CA LYS A 171 13.10 7.13 5.21
C LYS A 171 11.76 6.58 4.68
N HIS A 172 10.80 7.47 4.52
CA HIS A 172 9.50 7.20 3.91
C HIS A 172 9.38 7.92 2.59
N PHE A 173 8.48 7.46 1.73
CA PHE A 173 8.12 8.15 0.51
C PHE A 173 6.64 8.55 0.53
N TYR A 174 6.31 9.50 -0.33
CA TYR A 174 4.96 10.02 -0.50
C TYR A 174 4.74 10.42 -1.96
N ILE A 175 3.57 10.12 -2.47
CA ILE A 175 3.12 10.45 -3.82
C ILE A 175 1.77 11.12 -3.67
N PRO A 176 1.59 12.36 -4.14
CA PRO A 176 0.31 13.06 -4.13
C PRO A 176 -0.75 12.33 -4.99
N ASP A 177 -2.01 12.55 -4.67
CA ASP A 177 -3.11 11.86 -5.36
C ASP A 177 -3.23 12.29 -6.82
N PHE A 178 -3.05 13.59 -7.12
CA PHE A 178 -3.13 14.12 -8.49
C PHE A 178 -2.09 15.20 -8.76
N PHE A 179 -1.85 15.43 -10.07
CA PHE A 179 -0.99 16.49 -10.57
C PHE A 179 -1.61 17.15 -11.80
N ILE A 180 -1.60 18.48 -11.87
CA ILE A 180 -2.00 19.26 -13.06
C ILE A 180 -0.72 19.82 -13.68
N PRO A 181 -0.25 19.25 -14.82
CA PRO A 181 1.04 19.59 -15.43
C PRO A 181 1.18 21.07 -15.79
N ASP A 182 0.18 21.63 -16.45
CA ASP A 182 0.21 23.01 -16.95
C ASP A 182 0.35 24.05 -15.82
N LEU A 183 -0.10 23.69 -14.62
CA LEU A 183 -0.01 24.57 -13.44
C LEU A 183 1.12 24.17 -12.49
N ASN A 184 1.89 23.13 -12.78
CA ASN A 184 2.83 22.52 -11.85
C ASN A 184 2.21 22.32 -10.45
N LEU A 185 0.94 21.83 -10.41
CA LEU A 185 0.14 21.80 -9.19
C LEU A 185 -0.04 20.37 -8.68
N GLU A 186 0.55 20.09 -7.52
CA GLU A 186 0.34 18.86 -6.75
C GLU A 186 -0.93 18.96 -5.90
N ILE A 187 -1.73 17.91 -5.90
CA ILE A 187 -3.03 17.87 -5.21
C ILE A 187 -3.10 16.63 -4.32
N GLU A 188 -3.46 16.85 -3.06
CA GLU A 188 -3.77 15.83 -2.08
C GLU A 188 -5.23 15.91 -1.66
N ILE A 189 -5.91 14.77 -1.64
CA ILE A 189 -7.33 14.68 -1.26
C ILE A 189 -7.46 14.02 0.12
N LYS A 190 -8.19 14.62 1.03
CA LYS A 190 -8.43 14.09 2.39
C LYS A 190 -9.90 14.19 2.79
N ASP A 191 -10.36 13.20 3.55
CA ASP A 191 -11.73 13.20 4.10
C ASP A 191 -11.88 14.04 5.38
N GLY A 192 -10.78 14.55 5.93
CA GLY A 192 -10.78 15.40 7.12
C GLY A 192 -11.22 14.72 8.41
N GLY A 193 -11.54 13.44 8.39
CA GLY A 193 -12.00 12.68 9.55
C GLY A 193 -13.50 12.82 9.84
N ASP A 194 -14.26 13.52 9.01
CA ASP A 194 -15.71 13.72 9.18
C ASP A 194 -16.55 12.58 8.55
N ASN A 195 -15.91 11.60 7.93
CA ASN A 195 -16.58 10.49 7.29
C ASN A 195 -17.12 9.50 8.33
N PRO A 196 -18.45 9.36 8.50
CA PRO A 196 -19.05 8.46 9.48
C PRO A 196 -18.73 6.97 9.26
N ASN A 197 -18.26 6.61 8.05
CA ASN A 197 -17.86 5.25 7.70
C ASN A 197 -16.37 4.96 7.98
N MET A 198 -15.62 5.93 8.49
CA MET A 198 -14.23 5.70 8.91
C MET A 198 -14.20 4.97 10.25
N HIS A 199 -13.86 3.69 10.21
CA HIS A 199 -13.72 2.84 11.41
C HIS A 199 -12.39 3.03 12.15
N HIS A 200 -11.46 3.81 11.61
CA HIS A 200 -10.13 4.03 12.20
C HIS A 200 -9.99 5.46 12.71
N LYS A 201 -9.81 5.61 14.03
CA LYS A 201 -9.39 6.89 14.62
C LYS A 201 -8.01 7.24 14.05
N ILE A 202 -7.87 8.46 13.51
CA ILE A 202 -6.58 8.99 13.09
C ILE A 202 -5.67 9.04 14.33
N GLN A 203 -4.60 8.26 14.31
CA GLN A 203 -3.62 8.22 15.41
C GLN A 203 -2.73 9.47 15.34
N ASP A 204 -2.16 9.88 16.49
CA ASP A 204 -1.25 11.04 16.52
C ASP A 204 -0.03 10.83 15.63
N VAL A 205 0.43 9.60 15.47
CA VAL A 205 1.49 9.22 14.50
C VAL A 205 1.12 9.59 13.07
N ASP A 206 -0.12 9.39 12.67
CA ASP A 206 -0.58 9.72 11.32
C ASP A 206 -0.61 11.24 11.10
N LYS A 207 -1.00 12.01 12.10
CA LYS A 207 -0.94 13.49 12.06
C LYS A 207 0.49 14.01 11.90
N VAL A 208 1.46 13.42 12.62
CA VAL A 208 2.87 13.78 12.49
C VAL A 208 3.38 13.48 11.08
N LYS A 209 3.09 12.29 10.53
CA LYS A 209 3.48 11.92 9.17
C LYS A 209 2.84 12.84 8.12
N GLU A 210 1.56 13.18 8.26
CA GLU A 210 0.89 14.14 7.38
C GLU A 210 1.58 15.53 7.40
N THR A 211 1.93 16.02 8.60
CA THR A 211 2.68 17.28 8.71
C THR A 211 4.04 17.23 8.04
N LEU A 212 4.74 16.08 8.11
CA LEU A 212 6.03 15.89 7.44
C LEU A 212 5.90 15.87 5.91
N LYS A 213 4.86 15.22 5.38
CA LYS A 213 4.54 15.22 3.94
C LYS A 213 4.28 16.67 3.45
N ASP A 214 3.41 17.40 4.13
CA ASP A 214 3.11 18.79 3.80
C ASP A 214 4.38 19.67 3.78
N ARG A 215 5.24 19.51 4.79
CA ARG A 215 6.51 20.26 4.85
C ARG A 215 7.44 19.98 3.68
N VAL A 216 7.51 18.72 3.23
CA VAL A 216 8.36 18.35 2.10
C VAL A 216 7.82 18.96 0.81
N LEU A 217 6.52 18.89 0.56
CA LEU A 217 5.89 19.48 -0.61
C LEU A 217 6.02 21.01 -0.64
N LEU A 218 5.77 21.65 0.50
CA LEU A 218 5.88 23.10 0.62
C LEU A 218 7.31 23.65 0.45
N LYS A 219 8.33 22.81 0.64
CA LYS A 219 9.72 23.16 0.40
C LYS A 219 10.12 23.06 -1.08
N GLN A 220 9.33 22.35 -1.89
CA GLN A 220 9.60 22.26 -3.32
C GLN A 220 9.45 23.65 -3.96
N ARG A 221 10.44 24.03 -4.74
CA ARG A 221 10.43 25.35 -5.39
C ARG A 221 9.73 25.31 -6.74
N ASP A 222 9.65 24.15 -7.35
CA ASP A 222 9.22 24.00 -8.73
C ASP A 222 7.74 23.60 -8.88
N TYR A 223 7.07 23.32 -7.76
CA TYR A 223 5.68 22.88 -7.73
C TYR A 223 4.84 23.70 -6.77
N HIS A 224 3.58 23.92 -7.15
CA HIS A 224 2.53 24.37 -6.25
C HIS A 224 1.93 23.16 -5.54
N TYR A 225 1.38 23.34 -4.36
CA TYR A 225 0.74 22.27 -3.61
C TYR A 225 -0.55 22.74 -2.95
N ILE A 226 -1.59 21.92 -3.06
CA ILE A 226 -2.84 22.12 -2.34
C ILE A 226 -3.36 20.83 -1.74
N LYS A 227 -3.88 20.92 -0.51
CA LYS A 227 -4.63 19.87 0.14
C LYS A 227 -6.11 20.22 0.13
N ILE A 228 -6.94 19.38 -0.46
CA ILE A 228 -8.39 19.51 -0.50
C ILE A 228 -8.97 18.59 0.57
N VAL A 229 -9.68 19.17 1.53
CA VAL A 229 -10.25 18.46 2.67
C VAL A 229 -11.77 18.51 2.60
N ASN A 230 -12.45 17.38 2.84
CA ASN A 230 -13.90 17.26 2.90
C ASN A 230 -14.62 17.85 1.66
N LYS A 231 -14.03 17.66 0.49
CA LYS A 231 -14.59 18.16 -0.79
C LYS A 231 -14.80 19.69 -0.83
N LYS A 232 -14.02 20.45 -0.05
CA LYS A 232 -14.07 21.91 -0.05
C LYS A 232 -13.15 22.47 -1.14
N TYR A 233 -13.74 22.79 -2.30
CA TYR A 233 -13.00 23.19 -3.50
C TYR A 233 -12.72 24.71 -3.61
N ASP A 234 -13.18 25.55 -2.66
CA ASP A 234 -13.03 27.01 -2.75
C ASP A 234 -11.58 27.48 -2.89
N ASN A 235 -10.69 26.92 -2.07
CA ASN A 235 -9.26 27.26 -2.12
C ASN A 235 -8.60 26.71 -3.40
N PHE A 236 -9.00 25.54 -3.84
CA PHE A 236 -8.56 24.97 -5.12
C PHE A 236 -8.95 25.88 -6.28
N ASN A 237 -10.20 26.32 -6.34
CA ASN A 237 -10.70 27.22 -7.38
C ASN A 237 -9.97 28.56 -7.41
N LYS A 238 -9.71 29.14 -6.23
CA LYS A 238 -8.94 30.38 -6.13
C LYS A 238 -7.51 30.20 -6.63
N LEU A 239 -6.83 29.13 -6.20
CA LEU A 239 -5.47 28.84 -6.63
C LEU A 239 -5.42 28.53 -8.13
N PHE A 240 -6.31 27.68 -8.62
CA PHE A 240 -6.41 27.30 -10.03
C PHE A 240 -6.55 28.54 -10.92
N ARG A 241 -7.53 29.42 -10.62
CA ARG A 241 -7.76 30.66 -11.37
C ARG A 241 -6.53 31.58 -11.35
N LYS A 242 -5.89 31.69 -10.20
CA LYS A 242 -4.69 32.52 -10.07
C LYS A 242 -3.55 31.99 -10.94
N LEU A 243 -3.24 30.69 -10.86
CA LEU A 243 -2.18 30.08 -11.65
C LEU A 243 -2.49 30.18 -13.15
N SER A 244 -3.73 29.92 -13.56
CA SER A 244 -4.16 30.04 -14.97
C SER A 244 -4.09 31.49 -15.49
N GLN A 245 -4.25 32.51 -14.63
CA GLN A 245 -4.14 33.92 -15.02
C GLN A 245 -2.67 34.36 -15.06
N ASP A 246 -1.84 33.85 -14.16
CA ASP A 246 -0.41 34.15 -14.11
C ASP A 246 0.29 33.59 -15.36
N ASP A 247 -0.10 32.41 -15.85
CA ASP A 247 0.39 31.84 -17.12
C ASP A 247 0.01 32.71 -18.34
N LEU A 248 -1.14 33.37 -18.32
CA LEU A 248 -1.56 34.29 -19.39
C LEU A 248 -0.81 35.64 -19.37
N ASN A 249 -0.33 36.04 -18.21
CA ASN A 249 0.36 37.33 -18.02
C ASN A 249 1.88 37.24 -17.96
N ASP A 250 2.45 36.06 -17.84
CA ASP A 250 3.87 35.90 -17.55
C ASP A 250 4.60 35.10 -18.64
N SER A 251 5.02 35.80 -19.68
CA SER A 251 6.24 35.41 -20.38
C SER A 251 7.51 35.74 -19.56
N GLU A 252 7.36 36.36 -18.39
CA GLU A 252 8.48 36.73 -17.52
C GLU A 252 8.13 36.76 -16.03
N ARG A 253 8.34 35.70 -15.30
CA ARG A 253 8.42 35.55 -13.82
C ARG A 253 7.35 34.71 -13.15
N PHE A 254 7.69 33.47 -12.91
CA PHE A 254 6.97 32.60 -11.95
C PHE A 254 7.24 32.99 -10.50
N SER A 255 6.31 33.69 -9.86
CA SER A 255 6.29 33.83 -8.39
C SER A 255 5.41 32.72 -7.79
N LYS A 256 6.02 31.83 -7.05
CA LYS A 256 5.41 30.63 -6.46
C LYS A 256 4.52 30.96 -5.27
N ILE A 257 3.28 30.45 -5.25
CA ILE A 257 2.33 30.65 -4.17
C ILE A 257 2.08 29.30 -3.46
N LYS A 258 2.22 29.33 -2.15
CA LYS A 258 1.94 28.21 -1.26
C LYS A 258 0.67 28.50 -0.47
N ILE A 259 -0.38 27.72 -0.64
CA ILE A 259 -1.60 27.81 0.16
C ILE A 259 -1.84 26.47 0.85
N ILE A 260 -1.86 26.47 2.17
CA ILE A 260 -2.35 25.38 3.00
C ILE A 260 -3.76 25.77 3.42
N SER A 261 -4.77 24.95 3.10
CA SER A 261 -6.11 25.10 3.70
C SER A 261 -6.04 24.61 5.15
N LYS A 262 -6.36 25.49 6.09
CA LYS A 262 -6.60 25.12 7.49
C LYS A 262 -7.99 24.53 7.65
#